data_66addd2a4c0e12e00a1eca24b6f81d2a
#
_entry.id   66addd2a4c0e12e00a1eca24b6f81d2a
#
_cell.length_a   1.000
_cell.length_b   1.000
_cell.length_c   1.000
_cell.angle_alpha   90.00
_cell.angle_beta   90.00
_cell.angle_gamma   90.00
#
_symmetry.space_group_name_H-M   'P 1'
#
loop_
_entity.id
_entity.type
_entity.pdbx_description
1 polymer ?
#
loop_
_entity_poly.entity_id
_entity_poly.type
_entity_poly.pdbx_seq_one_letter_code
_entity_poly.pdbx_strand_id
1 'polypeptide(L)'
;MNTEPIERGSNRPILDAVGWVIGIPSKILLWNINVDNHHITDETEVAIREYLAANELGHVKVRLNQYRPLDDWRRLTANESVAWPWRYSFGAISVLGETLLPGRLLGGDHFNPYTNTIHLYSDVPTIALHEGAHAKDFARREYPGTYAALYVLPIVPLYHESVATSDVMAYVEAMGSEELAREAHHVLYPAYGTYVGGALGFVFPPVSAPLYYGSVLGGHVAGRVKSRRIAKLPMDSAPTLSTPILSTQPPTDD
;
A
#
# COMPACT_ATOMS: atom_id res chain seq x y z
N MET A 1 4.80 -15.30 21.89
CA MET A 1 3.67 -14.39 21.97
C MET A 1 3.01 -14.41 20.59
N ASN A 2 1.82 -15.01 20.48
CA ASN A 2 1.04 -14.94 19.25
C ASN A 2 0.38 -13.54 19.19
N THR A 3 1.13 -12.56 18.70
CA THR A 3 0.53 -11.27 18.39
C THR A 3 -0.19 -11.43 17.06
N GLU A 4 -1.48 -11.14 17.04
CA GLU A 4 -2.24 -11.12 15.79
C GLU A 4 -1.50 -10.25 14.75
N PRO A 5 -1.47 -10.67 13.46
CA PRO A 5 -0.75 -9.91 12.44
C PRO A 5 -1.36 -8.51 12.23
N ILE A 6 -2.67 -8.34 12.50
CA ILE A 6 -3.37 -7.06 12.37
C ILE A 6 -3.71 -6.52 13.75
N GLU A 7 -3.31 -5.30 14.04
CA GLU A 7 -3.60 -4.61 15.29
C GLU A 7 -4.27 -3.26 15.03
N ARG A 8 -5.41 -3.05 15.70
CA ARG A 8 -6.14 -1.79 15.67
C ARG A 8 -5.71 -0.88 16.82
N GLY A 9 -5.47 0.39 16.53
CA GLY A 9 -5.19 1.40 17.53
C GLY A 9 -6.42 1.67 18.42
N SER A 10 -6.16 2.05 19.69
CA SER A 10 -7.24 2.50 20.58
C SER A 10 -7.88 3.79 20.05
N ASN A 11 -9.17 3.97 20.23
CA ASN A 11 -9.89 5.18 19.86
C ASN A 11 -9.34 6.39 20.64
N ARG A 12 -8.93 7.45 19.92
CA ARG A 12 -8.44 8.73 20.46
C ARG A 12 -9.08 9.91 19.72
N PRO A 13 -10.36 10.20 19.98
CA PRO A 13 -11.16 11.04 19.10
C PRO A 13 -10.60 12.44 18.85
N ILE A 14 -9.94 13.05 19.83
CA ILE A 14 -9.32 14.38 19.65
C ILE A 14 -8.11 14.28 18.71
N LEU A 15 -7.24 13.29 18.92
CA LEU A 15 -6.05 13.08 18.10
C LEU A 15 -6.45 12.71 16.67
N ASP A 16 -7.43 11.80 16.53
CA ASP A 16 -7.93 11.33 15.24
C ASP A 16 -8.62 12.47 14.47
N ALA A 17 -9.35 13.37 15.16
CA ALA A 17 -9.93 14.57 14.54
C ALA A 17 -8.85 15.56 14.05
N VAL A 18 -7.78 15.75 14.83
CA VAL A 18 -6.65 16.60 14.39
C VAL A 18 -5.96 15.97 13.16
N GLY A 19 -5.70 14.67 13.19
CA GLY A 19 -5.14 13.95 12.04
C GLY A 19 -6.04 14.05 10.81
N TRP A 20 -7.36 13.93 10.97
CA TRP A 20 -8.33 14.09 9.89
C TRP A 20 -8.23 15.48 9.22
N VAL A 21 -8.08 16.54 10.03
CA VAL A 21 -7.92 17.93 9.54
C VAL A 21 -6.58 18.09 8.81
N ILE A 22 -5.50 17.55 9.36
CA ILE A 22 -4.17 17.58 8.72
C ILE A 22 -4.18 16.84 7.39
N GLY A 23 -4.95 15.73 7.28
CA GLY A 23 -5.14 14.94 6.06
C GLY A 23 -6.04 15.60 4.99
N ILE A 24 -6.58 16.81 5.19
CA ILE A 24 -7.43 17.48 4.18
C ILE A 24 -6.74 17.62 2.81
N PRO A 25 -5.45 18.01 2.72
CA PRO A 25 -4.77 18.09 1.42
C PRO A 25 -4.77 16.78 0.65
N SER A 26 -4.51 15.64 1.31
CA SER A 26 -4.54 14.31 0.68
C SER A 26 -5.95 13.95 0.18
N LYS A 27 -6.99 14.27 0.96
CA LYS A 27 -8.40 14.06 0.59
C LYS A 27 -8.77 14.84 -0.68
N ILE A 28 -8.34 16.11 -0.75
CA ILE A 28 -8.57 16.96 -1.92
C ILE A 28 -7.77 16.43 -3.11
N LEU A 29 -6.52 16.06 -2.90
CA LEU A 29 -5.63 15.59 -3.95
C LEU A 29 -6.15 14.31 -4.62
N LEU A 30 -6.67 13.36 -3.84
CA LEU A 30 -7.18 12.08 -4.33
C LEU A 30 -8.70 12.07 -4.54
N TRP A 31 -9.39 13.18 -4.26
CA TRP A 31 -10.86 13.32 -4.34
C TRP A 31 -11.60 12.22 -3.58
N ASN A 32 -11.05 11.86 -2.40
CA ASN A 32 -11.63 10.83 -1.55
C ASN A 32 -11.53 11.25 -0.08
N ILE A 33 -12.67 11.38 0.60
CA ILE A 33 -12.76 11.83 1.98
C ILE A 33 -12.25 10.78 2.99
N ASN A 34 -12.17 9.52 2.58
CA ASN A 34 -11.72 8.42 3.42
C ASN A 34 -10.19 8.26 3.47
N VAL A 35 -9.45 9.01 2.63
CA VAL A 35 -7.98 9.09 2.73
C VAL A 35 -7.61 9.83 4.02
N ASP A 36 -6.66 9.31 4.78
CA ASP A 36 -6.21 9.85 6.08
C ASP A 36 -7.38 10.20 7.02
N ASN A 37 -8.46 9.41 7.01
CA ASN A 37 -9.64 9.69 7.84
C ASN A 37 -9.48 9.21 9.29
N HIS A 38 -8.44 8.45 9.61
CA HIS A 38 -8.09 7.92 10.93
C HIS A 38 -9.19 7.05 11.58
N HIS A 39 -10.11 6.54 10.76
CA HIS A 39 -11.17 5.62 11.17
C HIS A 39 -11.26 4.47 10.17
N ILE A 40 -10.60 3.37 10.47
CA ILE A 40 -10.55 2.21 9.58
C ILE A 40 -11.74 1.30 9.88
N THR A 41 -12.57 1.03 8.89
CA THR A 41 -13.71 0.11 9.01
C THR A 41 -13.27 -1.36 8.93
N ASP A 42 -14.19 -2.26 9.26
CA ASP A 42 -13.95 -3.69 9.14
C ASP A 42 -13.80 -4.12 7.67
N GLU A 43 -14.41 -3.39 6.73
CA GLU A 43 -14.27 -3.64 5.29
C GLU A 43 -12.81 -3.51 4.83
N THR A 44 -12.15 -2.42 5.18
CA THR A 44 -10.74 -2.19 4.87
C THR A 44 -9.84 -3.21 5.59
N GLU A 45 -10.16 -3.56 6.86
CA GLU A 45 -9.42 -4.59 7.58
C GLU A 45 -9.56 -5.97 6.94
N VAL A 46 -10.77 -6.36 6.52
CA VAL A 46 -11.02 -7.64 5.84
C VAL A 46 -10.29 -7.68 4.51
N ALA A 47 -10.34 -6.62 3.71
CA ALA A 47 -9.66 -6.56 2.42
C ALA A 47 -8.15 -6.82 2.56
N ILE A 48 -7.46 -6.14 3.49
CA ILE A 48 -6.02 -6.39 3.69
C ILE A 48 -5.75 -7.77 4.28
N ARG A 49 -6.59 -8.27 5.18
CA ARG A 49 -6.46 -9.61 5.76
C ARG A 49 -6.53 -10.70 4.70
N GLU A 50 -7.53 -10.63 3.82
CA GLU A 50 -7.71 -11.58 2.72
C GLU A 50 -6.56 -11.50 1.72
N TYR A 51 -6.11 -10.30 1.37
CA TYR A 51 -4.96 -10.10 0.48
C TYR A 51 -3.69 -10.74 1.04
N LEU A 52 -3.39 -10.48 2.32
CA LEU A 52 -2.20 -11.05 2.97
C LEU A 52 -2.29 -12.58 3.05
N ALA A 53 -3.46 -13.13 3.35
CA ALA A 53 -3.68 -14.57 3.39
C ALA A 53 -3.51 -15.22 2.00
N ALA A 54 -4.10 -14.62 0.95
CA ALA A 54 -3.99 -15.10 -0.42
C ALA A 54 -2.56 -15.07 -0.97
N ASN A 55 -1.69 -14.22 -0.42
CA ASN A 55 -0.30 -14.08 -0.84
C ASN A 55 0.72 -14.65 0.16
N GLU A 56 0.28 -15.42 1.17
CA GLU A 56 1.13 -16.07 2.19
C GLU A 56 1.97 -15.08 3.02
N LEU A 57 1.46 -13.86 3.23
CA LEU A 57 2.13 -12.77 3.93
C LEU A 57 1.76 -12.67 5.42
N GLY A 58 1.44 -13.80 6.07
CA GLY A 58 1.05 -13.83 7.49
C GLY A 58 2.10 -13.34 8.49
N HIS A 59 3.34 -13.12 8.03
CA HIS A 59 4.44 -12.56 8.81
C HIS A 59 4.50 -11.02 8.77
N VAL A 60 3.72 -10.38 7.90
CA VAL A 60 3.63 -8.93 7.78
C VAL A 60 2.74 -8.38 8.88
N LYS A 61 3.21 -7.37 9.61
CA LYS A 61 2.42 -6.67 10.62
C LYS A 61 1.57 -5.59 9.97
N VAL A 62 0.30 -5.50 10.35
CA VAL A 62 -0.58 -4.40 9.95
C VAL A 62 -1.02 -3.59 11.16
N ARG A 63 -0.89 -2.29 11.07
CA ARG A 63 -1.31 -1.32 12.09
C ARG A 63 -2.42 -0.43 11.55
N LEU A 64 -3.62 -0.61 12.10
CA LEU A 64 -4.80 0.18 11.75
C LEU A 64 -4.90 1.39 12.69
N ASN A 65 -4.62 2.57 12.18
CA ASN A 65 -4.61 3.83 12.94
C ASN A 65 -3.88 3.71 14.29
N GLN A 66 -2.70 3.10 14.28
CA GLN A 66 -1.94 2.77 15.48
C GLN A 66 -0.55 3.43 15.44
N TYR A 67 -0.12 3.98 16.60
CA TYR A 67 1.22 4.50 16.81
C TYR A 67 1.92 3.73 17.93
N ARG A 68 2.96 2.96 17.59
CA ARG A 68 3.73 2.11 18.52
C ARG A 68 5.23 2.12 18.24
N PRO A 69 5.91 3.26 18.38
CA PRO A 69 7.30 3.41 17.94
C PRO A 69 8.27 2.42 18.61
N LEU A 70 8.07 2.11 19.90
CA LEU A 70 8.96 1.15 20.60
C LEU A 70 8.85 -0.26 20.00
N ASP A 71 7.68 -0.64 19.48
CA ASP A 71 7.51 -1.91 18.81
C ASP A 71 8.12 -1.88 17.40
N ASP A 72 8.04 -0.75 16.71
CA ASP A 72 8.68 -0.58 15.40
C ASP A 72 10.21 -0.65 15.51
N TRP A 73 10.80 -0.06 16.57
CA TRP A 73 12.22 -0.22 16.86
C TRP A 73 12.60 -1.69 17.17
N ARG A 74 11.77 -2.44 17.90
CA ARG A 74 11.99 -3.87 18.14
C ARG A 74 11.88 -4.67 16.84
N ARG A 75 10.89 -4.38 16.01
CA ARG A 75 10.73 -5.03 14.72
C ARG A 75 11.90 -4.73 13.78
N LEU A 76 12.39 -3.50 13.75
CA LEU A 76 13.61 -3.13 13.02
C LEU A 76 14.80 -4.03 13.43
N THR A 77 15.03 -4.19 14.72
CA THR A 77 16.16 -4.99 15.20
C THR A 77 15.99 -6.49 14.95
N ALA A 78 14.76 -6.98 14.94
CA ALA A 78 14.40 -8.38 14.73
C ALA A 78 14.27 -8.79 13.26
N ASN A 79 14.18 -7.84 12.32
CA ASN A 79 13.97 -8.15 10.90
C ASN A 79 15.26 -8.61 10.22
N GLU A 80 15.51 -9.91 10.24
CA GLU A 80 16.70 -10.54 9.64
C GLU A 80 16.62 -10.62 8.09
N SER A 81 15.45 -10.40 7.47
CA SER A 81 15.34 -10.36 6.01
C SER A 81 16.07 -9.18 5.39
N VAL A 82 16.29 -8.12 6.17
CA VAL A 82 17.07 -6.95 5.77
C VAL A 82 18.47 -7.03 6.35
N ALA A 83 19.50 -7.01 5.50
CA ALA A 83 20.89 -7.03 5.92
C ALA A 83 21.21 -5.87 6.90
N TRP A 84 22.06 -6.14 7.92
CA TRP A 84 22.35 -5.20 9.01
C TRP A 84 22.81 -3.80 8.57
N PRO A 85 23.59 -3.60 7.48
CA PRO A 85 23.98 -2.25 7.07
C PRO A 85 22.78 -1.38 6.71
N TRP A 86 21.83 -1.94 5.95
CA TRP A 86 20.60 -1.24 5.54
C TRP A 86 19.63 -1.05 6.70
N ARG A 87 19.52 -2.07 7.55
CA ARG A 87 18.67 -2.05 8.75
C ARG A 87 19.07 -0.93 9.70
N TYR A 88 20.34 -0.80 10.02
CA TYR A 88 20.85 0.19 10.98
C TYR A 88 21.27 1.53 10.36
N SER A 89 21.12 1.72 9.05
CA SER A 89 21.22 3.02 8.37
C SER A 89 19.85 3.53 7.95
N PHE A 90 19.40 3.22 6.75
CA PHE A 90 18.11 3.68 6.22
C PHE A 90 16.92 3.22 7.07
N GLY A 91 16.94 2.00 7.59
CA GLY A 91 15.90 1.49 8.47
C GLY A 91 15.81 2.28 9.77
N ALA A 92 16.94 2.59 10.40
CA ALA A 92 16.95 3.42 11.60
C ALA A 92 16.44 4.84 11.34
N ILE A 93 16.81 5.44 10.18
CA ILE A 93 16.32 6.76 9.77
C ILE A 93 14.80 6.72 9.52
N SER A 94 14.30 5.68 8.84
CA SER A 94 12.87 5.49 8.59
C SER A 94 12.07 5.40 9.90
N VAL A 95 12.47 4.50 10.81
CA VAL A 95 11.77 4.32 12.09
C VAL A 95 11.90 5.57 12.99
N LEU A 96 13.02 6.28 12.94
CA LEU A 96 13.17 7.56 13.62
C LEU A 96 12.18 8.60 13.04
N GLY A 97 12.06 8.66 11.72
CA GLY A 97 11.08 9.52 11.05
C GLY A 97 9.65 9.23 11.52
N GLU A 98 9.22 7.98 11.51
CA GLU A 98 7.90 7.54 12.00
C GLU A 98 7.70 7.80 13.50
N THR A 99 8.79 7.76 14.29
CA THR A 99 8.76 8.07 15.72
C THR A 99 8.54 9.57 15.97
N LEU A 100 9.20 10.43 15.20
CA LEU A 100 9.13 11.89 15.36
C LEU A 100 7.91 12.49 14.64
N LEU A 101 7.49 11.87 13.56
CA LEU A 101 6.41 12.31 12.69
C LEU A 101 5.32 11.21 12.64
N PRO A 102 4.53 11.04 13.70
CA PRO A 102 3.59 9.93 13.81
C PRO A 102 2.52 10.02 12.72
N GLY A 103 2.39 8.95 11.92
CA GLY A 103 1.39 8.86 10.86
C GLY A 103 -0.04 8.95 11.38
N ARG A 104 -0.29 8.57 12.64
CA ARG A 104 -1.60 8.79 13.30
C ARG A 104 -1.98 10.29 13.39
N LEU A 105 -1.03 11.21 13.26
CA LEU A 105 -1.29 12.65 13.24
C LEU A 105 -1.16 13.22 11.84
N LEU A 106 -0.17 12.74 11.08
CA LEU A 106 0.20 13.33 9.79
C LEU A 106 -0.43 12.57 8.60
N GLY A 107 -0.97 11.37 8.83
CA GLY A 107 -1.46 10.49 7.76
C GLY A 107 -0.34 9.80 6.99
N GLY A 108 -0.69 9.32 5.80
CA GLY A 108 0.25 8.68 4.91
C GLY A 108 0.36 7.18 5.14
N ASP A 109 -0.52 6.41 4.46
CA ASP A 109 -0.44 4.97 4.42
C ASP A 109 0.87 4.52 3.80
N HIS A 110 1.51 3.49 4.35
CA HIS A 110 2.76 2.99 3.79
C HIS A 110 3.14 1.60 4.33
N PHE A 111 3.90 0.87 3.53
CA PHE A 111 4.64 -0.31 3.96
C PHE A 111 6.08 0.07 4.31
N ASN A 112 6.52 -0.25 5.52
CA ASN A 112 7.91 -0.10 5.92
C ASN A 112 8.66 -1.44 5.78
N PRO A 113 9.54 -1.61 4.78
CA PRO A 113 10.26 -2.87 4.55
C PRO A 113 11.27 -3.19 5.65
N TYR A 114 11.76 -2.20 6.37
CA TYR A 114 12.75 -2.40 7.44
C TYR A 114 12.15 -3.00 8.71
N THR A 115 10.87 -2.71 8.97
CA THR A 115 10.12 -3.28 10.09
C THR A 115 9.16 -4.39 9.65
N ASN A 116 9.00 -4.57 8.34
CA ASN A 116 7.99 -5.44 7.74
C ASN A 116 6.60 -5.15 8.30
N THR A 117 6.22 -3.86 8.26
CA THR A 117 4.97 -3.35 8.84
C THR A 117 4.23 -2.47 7.84
N ILE A 118 2.93 -2.69 7.71
CA ILE A 118 2.00 -1.83 6.99
C ILE A 118 1.33 -0.90 8.00
N HIS A 119 1.33 0.38 7.73
CA HIS A 119 0.64 1.42 8.51
C HIS A 119 -0.52 1.98 7.70
N LEU A 120 -1.74 1.88 8.22
CA LEU A 120 -2.96 2.36 7.57
C LEU A 120 -3.65 3.43 8.41
N TYR A 121 -3.95 4.54 7.77
CA TYR A 121 -4.67 5.69 8.33
C TYR A 121 -5.89 6.07 7.48
N SER A 122 -5.97 5.55 6.26
CA SER A 122 -7.07 5.72 5.32
C SER A 122 -8.05 4.55 5.40
N ASP A 123 -9.34 4.84 5.33
CA ASP A 123 -10.40 3.84 5.20
C ASP A 123 -10.76 3.65 3.72
N VAL A 124 -9.79 3.12 2.98
CA VAL A 124 -9.87 2.87 1.53
C VAL A 124 -9.28 1.49 1.27
N PRO A 125 -10.12 0.47 1.02
CA PRO A 125 -9.68 -0.91 0.79
C PRO A 125 -8.55 -1.02 -0.24
N THR A 126 -8.63 -0.30 -1.35
CA THR A 126 -7.61 -0.39 -2.41
C THR A 126 -6.27 0.23 -2.03
N ILE A 127 -6.23 1.20 -1.11
CA ILE A 127 -4.97 1.68 -0.51
C ILE A 127 -4.37 0.59 0.38
N ALA A 128 -5.20 -0.05 1.21
CA ALA A 128 -4.72 -1.15 2.05
C ALA A 128 -4.15 -2.31 1.21
N LEU A 129 -4.80 -2.67 0.11
CA LEU A 129 -4.29 -3.66 -0.86
C LEU A 129 -2.97 -3.20 -1.49
N HIS A 130 -2.82 -1.90 -1.77
CA HIS A 130 -1.61 -1.33 -2.36
C HIS A 130 -0.40 -1.46 -1.42
N GLU A 131 -0.59 -1.18 -0.13
CA GLU A 131 0.46 -1.38 0.86
C GLU A 131 0.77 -2.88 1.05
N GLY A 132 -0.24 -3.74 0.93
CA GLY A 132 -0.07 -5.19 0.86
C GLY A 132 0.75 -5.63 -0.37
N ALA A 133 0.53 -4.99 -1.52
CA ALA A 133 1.28 -5.26 -2.75
C ALA A 133 2.74 -4.85 -2.65
N HIS A 134 3.06 -3.76 -1.96
CA HIS A 134 4.44 -3.44 -1.60
C HIS A 134 5.06 -4.55 -0.73
N ALA A 135 4.36 -5.00 0.31
CA ALA A 135 4.86 -6.08 1.16
C ALA A 135 5.12 -7.36 0.35
N LYS A 136 4.23 -7.72 -0.58
CA LYS A 136 4.38 -8.85 -1.50
C LYS A 136 5.58 -8.70 -2.42
N ASP A 137 5.78 -7.52 -3.02
CA ASP A 137 6.93 -7.26 -3.89
C ASP A 137 8.25 -7.40 -3.12
N PHE A 138 8.34 -6.82 -1.93
CA PHE A 138 9.52 -6.91 -1.07
C PHE A 138 9.80 -8.35 -0.58
N ALA A 139 8.77 -9.12 -0.24
CA ALA A 139 8.91 -10.51 0.17
C ALA A 139 9.52 -11.43 -0.90
N ARG A 140 9.41 -11.05 -2.18
CA ARG A 140 9.98 -11.78 -3.32
C ARG A 140 11.41 -11.39 -3.68
N ARG A 141 11.98 -10.37 -2.99
CA ARG A 141 13.33 -9.88 -3.30
C ARG A 141 14.38 -10.64 -2.51
N GLU A 142 15.44 -11.06 -3.20
CA GLU A 142 16.60 -11.69 -2.58
C GLU A 142 17.35 -10.71 -1.65
N TYR A 143 17.38 -9.42 -2.02
CA TYR A 143 18.05 -8.35 -1.28
C TYR A 143 17.07 -7.20 -0.95
N PRO A 144 16.06 -7.40 -0.07
CA PRO A 144 15.03 -6.40 0.17
C PRO A 144 15.57 -5.09 0.74
N GLY A 145 16.64 -5.13 1.54
CA GLY A 145 17.27 -3.91 2.06
C GLY A 145 17.93 -3.06 0.99
N THR A 146 18.63 -3.67 0.03
CA THR A 146 19.19 -2.97 -1.13
C THR A 146 18.07 -2.41 -2.01
N TYR A 147 17.03 -3.20 -2.24
CA TYR A 147 15.88 -2.78 -3.01
C TYR A 147 15.17 -1.57 -2.38
N ALA A 148 15.02 -1.56 -1.03
CA ALA A 148 14.50 -0.41 -0.29
C ALA A 148 15.43 0.82 -0.38
N ALA A 149 16.74 0.63 -0.28
CA ALA A 149 17.70 1.74 -0.35
C ALA A 149 17.68 2.46 -1.70
N LEU A 150 17.32 1.77 -2.78
CA LEU A 150 17.18 2.39 -4.11
C LEU A 150 16.04 3.42 -4.18
N TYR A 151 15.12 3.43 -3.22
CA TYR A 151 14.03 4.42 -3.14
C TYR A 151 14.52 5.88 -3.06
N VAL A 152 15.79 6.10 -2.63
CA VAL A 152 16.39 7.44 -2.61
C VAL A 152 16.64 8.02 -4.01
N LEU A 153 16.61 7.18 -5.04
CA LEU A 153 16.79 7.61 -6.43
C LEU A 153 15.45 8.11 -6.98
N PRO A 154 15.36 9.33 -7.51
CA PRO A 154 14.10 10.02 -7.82
C PRO A 154 13.12 9.30 -8.75
N ILE A 155 13.63 8.40 -9.61
CA ILE A 155 12.82 7.66 -10.59
C ILE A 155 12.45 6.25 -10.12
N VAL A 156 13.15 5.73 -9.11
CA VAL A 156 12.94 4.35 -8.62
C VAL A 156 11.57 4.18 -7.95
N PRO A 157 11.05 5.16 -7.19
CA PRO A 157 9.67 5.09 -6.69
C PRO A 157 8.63 4.81 -7.79
N LEU A 158 8.80 5.36 -9.00
CA LEU A 158 7.88 5.09 -10.12
C LEU A 158 7.77 3.59 -10.45
N TYR A 159 8.88 2.87 -10.37
CA TYR A 159 8.89 1.43 -10.61
C TYR A 159 8.15 0.68 -9.48
N HIS A 160 8.49 0.97 -8.22
CA HIS A 160 7.86 0.32 -7.06
C HIS A 160 6.34 0.54 -7.06
N GLU A 161 5.91 1.78 -7.27
CA GLU A 161 4.51 2.15 -7.33
C GLU A 161 3.76 1.51 -8.52
N SER A 162 4.43 1.39 -9.66
CA SER A 162 3.85 0.72 -10.82
C SER A 162 3.64 -0.77 -10.57
N VAL A 163 4.58 -1.43 -9.89
CA VAL A 163 4.49 -2.84 -9.52
C VAL A 163 3.33 -3.06 -8.54
N ALA A 164 3.26 -2.27 -7.46
CA ALA A 164 2.20 -2.38 -6.48
C ALA A 164 0.82 -2.07 -7.07
N THR A 165 0.70 -0.98 -7.83
CA THR A 165 -0.57 -0.64 -8.51
C THR A 165 -1.02 -1.74 -9.48
N SER A 166 -0.09 -2.30 -10.27
CA SER A 166 -0.42 -3.37 -11.22
C SER A 166 -0.87 -4.65 -10.51
N ASP A 167 -0.26 -4.99 -9.37
CA ASP A 167 -0.64 -6.16 -8.59
C ASP A 167 -2.06 -6.01 -8.00
N VAL A 168 -2.40 -4.82 -7.48
CA VAL A 168 -3.77 -4.54 -7.01
C VAL A 168 -4.77 -4.65 -8.15
N MET A 169 -4.47 -4.08 -9.33
CA MET A 169 -5.38 -4.17 -10.48
C MET A 169 -5.64 -5.63 -10.87
N ALA A 170 -4.59 -6.45 -10.92
CA ALA A 170 -4.74 -7.89 -11.23
C ALA A 170 -5.53 -8.63 -10.14
N TYR A 171 -5.30 -8.29 -8.86
CA TYR A 171 -6.00 -8.91 -7.74
C TYR A 171 -7.50 -8.60 -7.74
N VAL A 172 -7.88 -7.32 -7.90
CA VAL A 172 -9.30 -6.93 -7.90
C VAL A 172 -10.03 -7.43 -9.14
N GLU A 173 -9.34 -7.56 -10.28
CA GLU A 173 -9.88 -8.19 -11.50
C GLU A 173 -10.14 -9.68 -11.26
N ALA A 174 -9.20 -10.40 -10.65
CA ALA A 174 -9.35 -11.82 -10.30
C ALA A 174 -10.48 -12.07 -9.29
N MET A 175 -10.73 -11.13 -8.37
CA MET A 175 -11.87 -11.17 -7.44
C MET A 175 -13.22 -10.94 -8.14
N GLY A 176 -13.23 -10.34 -9.33
CA GLY A 176 -14.45 -9.98 -10.04
C GLY A 176 -15.27 -8.86 -9.35
N SER A 177 -14.65 -8.08 -8.45
CA SER A 177 -15.32 -6.99 -7.77
C SER A 177 -15.26 -5.70 -8.58
N GLU A 178 -16.37 -5.34 -9.23
CA GLU A 178 -16.47 -4.09 -9.99
C GLU A 178 -16.28 -2.85 -9.09
N GLU A 179 -16.73 -2.92 -7.85
CA GLU A 179 -16.64 -1.83 -6.89
C GLU A 179 -15.17 -1.55 -6.53
N LEU A 180 -14.44 -2.57 -6.09
CA LEU A 180 -13.01 -2.45 -5.78
C LEU A 180 -12.19 -2.08 -7.01
N ALA A 181 -12.50 -2.65 -8.18
CA ALA A 181 -11.81 -2.30 -9.42
C ALA A 181 -12.03 -0.82 -9.80
N ARG A 182 -13.22 -0.30 -9.59
CA ARG A 182 -13.54 1.11 -9.82
C ARG A 182 -12.84 2.02 -8.81
N GLU A 183 -12.86 1.65 -7.53
CA GLU A 183 -12.14 2.37 -6.47
C GLU A 183 -10.63 2.40 -6.77
N ALA A 184 -10.02 1.23 -7.11
CA ALA A 184 -8.61 1.14 -7.47
C ALA A 184 -8.23 2.10 -8.60
N HIS A 185 -9.04 2.17 -9.66
CA HIS A 185 -8.79 3.13 -10.74
C HIS A 185 -8.93 4.59 -10.29
N HIS A 186 -9.89 4.90 -9.42
CA HIS A 186 -10.15 6.28 -8.99
C HIS A 186 -9.12 6.80 -7.98
N VAL A 187 -8.51 5.91 -7.18
CA VAL A 187 -7.58 6.27 -6.11
C VAL A 187 -6.13 6.05 -6.52
N LEU A 188 -5.78 4.86 -7.05
CA LEU A 188 -4.37 4.54 -7.31
C LEU A 188 -3.80 5.25 -8.53
N TYR A 189 -4.63 5.61 -9.55
CA TYR A 189 -4.13 6.36 -10.70
C TYR A 189 -3.70 7.79 -10.35
N PRO A 190 -4.51 8.62 -9.65
CA PRO A 190 -4.05 9.93 -9.19
C PRO A 190 -2.93 9.82 -8.15
N ALA A 191 -2.93 8.80 -7.27
CA ALA A 191 -1.82 8.53 -6.35
C ALA A 191 -0.52 8.27 -7.13
N TYR A 192 -0.55 7.40 -8.15
CA TYR A 192 0.61 7.22 -9.04
C TYR A 192 1.02 8.52 -9.74
N GLY A 193 0.05 9.37 -10.09
CA GLY A 193 0.30 10.70 -10.65
C GLY A 193 1.16 11.59 -9.74
N THR A 194 1.08 11.44 -8.41
CA THR A 194 1.93 12.18 -7.47
C THR A 194 3.42 11.82 -7.63
N TYR A 195 3.72 10.55 -7.82
CA TYR A 195 5.09 10.07 -8.06
C TYR A 195 5.62 10.51 -9.42
N VAL A 196 4.79 10.43 -10.46
CA VAL A 196 5.14 10.96 -11.79
C VAL A 196 5.45 12.45 -11.73
N GLY A 197 4.56 13.22 -11.10
CA GLY A 197 4.73 14.66 -10.93
C GLY A 197 5.95 15.01 -10.09
N GLY A 198 6.23 14.24 -9.03
CA GLY A 198 7.42 14.40 -8.20
C GLY A 198 8.71 14.13 -8.99
N ALA A 199 8.78 13.05 -9.76
CA ALA A 199 9.92 12.73 -10.61
C ALA A 199 10.16 13.80 -11.69
N LEU A 200 9.09 14.25 -12.36
CA LEU A 200 9.17 15.34 -13.35
C LEU A 200 9.60 16.66 -12.70
N GLY A 201 9.06 16.97 -11.50
CA GLY A 201 9.44 18.16 -10.75
C GLY A 201 10.91 18.15 -10.31
N PHE A 202 11.47 16.99 -10.03
CA PHE A 202 12.90 16.84 -9.75
C PHE A 202 13.76 17.18 -10.97
N VAL A 203 13.33 16.73 -12.18
CA VAL A 203 14.05 17.00 -13.42
C VAL A 203 13.88 18.45 -13.90
N PHE A 204 12.69 19.04 -13.67
CA PHE A 204 12.32 20.38 -14.11
C PHE A 204 11.87 21.27 -12.95
N PRO A 205 12.78 21.65 -12.00
CA PRO A 205 12.41 22.36 -10.78
C PRO A 205 11.61 23.66 -10.98
N PRO A 206 11.88 24.52 -12.00
CA PRO A 206 11.13 25.77 -12.18
C PRO A 206 9.65 25.59 -12.46
N VAL A 207 9.23 24.43 -12.94
CA VAL A 207 7.84 24.11 -13.29
C VAL A 207 7.31 22.88 -12.51
N SER A 208 7.92 22.58 -11.36
CA SER A 208 7.59 21.41 -10.55
C SER A 208 6.12 21.38 -10.11
N ALA A 209 5.56 22.50 -9.64
CA ALA A 209 4.18 22.54 -9.18
C ALA A 209 3.16 22.28 -10.30
N PRO A 210 3.20 22.94 -11.47
CA PRO A 210 2.35 22.58 -12.60
C PRO A 210 2.48 21.13 -13.05
N LEU A 211 3.70 20.57 -13.07
CA LEU A 211 3.94 19.17 -13.44
C LEU A 211 3.34 18.23 -12.40
N TYR A 212 3.48 18.52 -11.11
CA TYR A 212 2.91 17.72 -10.05
C TYR A 212 1.37 17.66 -10.14
N TYR A 213 0.72 18.80 -10.09
CA TYR A 213 -0.75 18.84 -10.14
C TYR A 213 -1.31 18.39 -11.50
N GLY A 214 -0.62 18.68 -12.58
CA GLY A 214 -0.98 18.20 -13.92
C GLY A 214 -0.94 16.67 -14.02
N SER A 215 0.08 16.03 -13.42
CA SER A 215 0.20 14.56 -13.39
C SER A 215 -0.90 13.92 -12.55
N VAL A 216 -1.24 14.50 -11.39
CA VAL A 216 -2.36 14.04 -10.55
C VAL A 216 -3.69 14.14 -11.30
N LEU A 217 -3.94 15.28 -11.95
CA LEU A 217 -5.15 15.47 -12.76
C LEU A 217 -5.20 14.48 -13.94
N GLY A 218 -4.07 14.24 -14.60
CA GLY A 218 -3.93 13.20 -15.63
C GLY A 218 -4.29 11.81 -15.09
N GLY A 219 -3.84 11.48 -13.87
CA GLY A 219 -4.21 10.27 -13.14
C GLY A 219 -5.72 10.17 -12.90
N HIS A 220 -6.36 11.25 -12.46
CA HIS A 220 -7.81 11.29 -12.29
C HIS A 220 -8.58 11.05 -13.62
N VAL A 221 -8.12 11.65 -14.70
CA VAL A 221 -8.74 11.45 -16.02
C VAL A 221 -8.55 10.00 -16.46
N ALA A 222 -7.33 9.49 -16.42
CA ALA A 222 -7.00 8.13 -16.83
C ALA A 222 -7.79 7.08 -16.01
N GLY A 223 -7.84 7.23 -14.69
CA GLY A 223 -8.59 6.35 -13.80
C GLY A 223 -10.08 6.32 -14.13
N ARG A 224 -10.71 7.49 -14.36
CA ARG A 224 -12.12 7.57 -14.74
C ARG A 224 -12.42 7.01 -16.13
N VAL A 225 -11.53 7.20 -17.09
CA VAL A 225 -11.67 6.60 -18.42
C VAL A 225 -11.60 5.07 -18.35
N LYS A 226 -10.67 4.53 -17.56
CA LYS A 226 -10.52 3.08 -17.40
C LYS A 226 -11.67 2.47 -16.62
N SER A 227 -12.12 3.08 -15.53
CA SER A 227 -13.24 2.58 -14.72
C SER A 227 -14.56 2.51 -15.51
N ARG A 228 -14.78 3.41 -16.50
CA ARG A 228 -15.95 3.33 -17.39
C ARG A 228 -15.94 2.11 -18.31
N ARG A 229 -14.79 1.49 -18.55
CA ARG A 229 -14.69 0.28 -19.37
C ARG A 229 -15.11 -0.97 -18.60
N ILE A 230 -14.86 -1.00 -17.28
CA ILE A 230 -15.27 -2.09 -16.38
C ILE A 230 -16.79 -2.26 -16.44
N ALA A 231 -17.55 -1.17 -16.32
CA ALA A 231 -19.01 -1.18 -16.36
C ALA A 231 -19.64 -1.59 -17.71
N LYS A 232 -18.83 -1.85 -18.73
CA LYS A 232 -19.29 -2.23 -20.09
C LYS A 232 -18.98 -3.68 -20.46
N LEU A 233 -18.28 -4.44 -19.60
CA LEU A 233 -18.06 -5.87 -19.85
C LEU A 233 -19.32 -6.64 -19.45
N PRO A 234 -19.85 -7.50 -20.31
CA PRO A 234 -20.99 -8.35 -19.95
C PRO A 234 -20.60 -9.26 -18.79
N MET A 235 -21.50 -9.42 -17.80
CA MET A 235 -21.31 -10.29 -16.63
C MET A 235 -21.14 -11.80 -16.98
N ASP A 236 -21.28 -12.20 -18.23
CA ASP A 236 -21.16 -13.59 -18.69
C ASP A 236 -19.73 -14.07 -18.93
N SER A 237 -18.71 -13.24 -18.69
CA SER A 237 -17.30 -13.58 -18.91
C SER A 237 -16.50 -13.84 -17.63
N ALA A 238 -17.15 -14.01 -16.48
CA ALA A 238 -16.47 -14.44 -15.28
C ALA A 238 -15.92 -15.86 -15.51
N PRO A 239 -14.59 -16.10 -15.45
CA PRO A 239 -14.07 -17.46 -15.50
C PRO A 239 -14.62 -18.19 -14.28
N THR A 240 -15.45 -19.21 -14.53
CA THR A 240 -15.77 -20.19 -13.50
C THR A 240 -14.46 -20.73 -12.97
N LEU A 241 -14.16 -20.45 -11.71
CA LEU A 241 -13.08 -21.09 -10.97
C LEU A 241 -13.35 -22.59 -10.99
N SER A 242 -12.85 -23.27 -12.03
CA SER A 242 -12.81 -24.72 -12.09
C SER A 242 -11.84 -25.19 -11.02
N THR A 243 -12.40 -25.91 -10.05
CA THR A 243 -11.84 -26.88 -9.12
C THR A 243 -10.31 -26.99 -9.08
N PRO A 244 -9.67 -26.97 -7.91
CA PRO A 244 -8.23 -27.20 -7.80
C PRO A 244 -7.89 -28.56 -8.38
N ILE A 245 -6.92 -28.60 -9.27
CA ILE A 245 -6.30 -29.86 -9.74
C ILE A 245 -5.53 -30.44 -8.55
N LEU A 246 -6.23 -31.27 -7.77
CA LEU A 246 -5.60 -32.18 -6.82
C LEU A 246 -5.38 -33.50 -7.57
N SER A 247 -4.15 -33.81 -7.85
CA SER A 247 -3.55 -35.15 -7.85
C SER A 247 -2.47 -35.26 -8.93
N THR A 248 -1.25 -35.18 -8.52
CA THR A 248 -0.21 -36.04 -9.06
C THR A 248 0.22 -36.97 -7.93
N GLN A 249 -0.33 -38.18 -7.92
CA GLN A 249 0.28 -39.29 -7.20
C GLN A 249 1.67 -39.55 -7.79
N PRO A 250 2.67 -39.86 -6.97
CA PRO A 250 3.96 -40.32 -7.45
C PRO A 250 3.81 -41.72 -8.06
N PRO A 251 4.62 -42.08 -9.05
CA PRO A 251 4.63 -43.42 -9.62
C PRO A 251 5.06 -44.45 -8.57
N THR A 252 4.31 -45.52 -8.46
CA THR A 252 4.69 -46.72 -7.72
C THR A 252 5.74 -47.46 -8.55
N ASP A 253 6.95 -47.58 -8.02
CA ASP A 253 7.98 -48.50 -8.53
C ASP A 253 7.55 -49.93 -8.23
N ASP A 254 7.42 -50.72 -9.28
CA ASP A 254 7.54 -52.18 -9.30
C ASP A 254 8.87 -52.59 -9.98
#